data_84e360a3d4de6f5e371ff0b5975ed871
#
_entry.id   84e360a3d4de6f5e371ff0b5975ed871
#
_cell.length_a   1.000
_cell.length_b   1.000
_cell.length_c   1.000
_cell.angle_alpha   90.00
_cell.angle_beta   90.00
_cell.angle_gamma   90.00
#
_symmetry.space_group_name_H-M   'P 1'
#
loop_
_entity.id
_entity.type
_entity.pdbx_description
1 polymer ?
#
loop_
_entity_poly.entity_id
_entity_poly.type
_entity_poly.pdbx_seq_one_letter_code
_entity_poly.pdbx_strand_id
1 'polypeptide(L)'
;MIEGLHRLREAGFRMAALTNSTGQVAEAQLQHAGLRDFFEQALSADTVKRLKPAREVYLMAAQRLGVAPAEIRLIAAHAWDVTGAIRAGCTAAFVARPNMVLDPAGEQPDLVGADVREVAELIITRDRS
;
A
#
# COMPACT_ATOMS: atom_id res chain seq x y z
N MET A 1 -5.86 -0.47 12.78
CA MET A 1 -5.85 -0.03 11.37
C MET A 1 -6.50 1.32 11.14
N ILE A 2 -7.71 1.51 11.60
CA ILE A 2 -8.45 2.78 11.38
C ILE A 2 -7.69 3.98 11.95
N GLU A 3 -7.12 3.86 13.14
CA GLU A 3 -6.30 4.93 13.73
C GLU A 3 -5.16 5.36 12.82
N GLY A 4 -4.43 4.40 12.25
CA GLY A 4 -3.34 4.71 11.35
C GLY A 4 -3.81 5.44 10.10
N LEU A 5 -4.93 5.01 9.52
CA LEU A 5 -5.50 5.66 8.35
C LEU A 5 -5.96 7.09 8.66
N HIS A 6 -6.57 7.32 9.84
CA HIS A 6 -6.92 8.67 10.28
C HIS A 6 -5.69 9.56 10.40
N ARG A 7 -4.61 9.05 10.99
CA ARG A 7 -3.38 9.81 11.16
C ARG A 7 -2.79 10.22 9.82
N LEU A 8 -2.75 9.30 8.86
CA LEU A 8 -2.25 9.61 7.51
C LEU A 8 -3.12 10.65 6.82
N ARG A 9 -4.44 10.53 6.93
CA ARG A 9 -5.37 11.50 6.33
C ARG A 9 -5.18 12.89 6.93
N GLU A 10 -5.11 12.98 8.25
CA GLU A 10 -4.89 14.27 8.96
C GLU A 10 -3.55 14.89 8.56
N ALA A 11 -2.56 14.06 8.28
CA ALA A 11 -1.24 14.53 7.85
C ALA A 11 -1.21 14.98 6.39
N GLY A 12 -2.31 14.83 5.65
CA GLY A 12 -2.43 15.30 4.28
C GLY A 12 -2.00 14.30 3.21
N PHE A 13 -1.78 13.04 3.57
CA PHE A 13 -1.41 12.01 2.59
C PHE A 13 -2.62 11.57 1.78
N ARG A 14 -2.43 11.45 0.48
CA ARG A 14 -3.38 10.80 -0.41
C ARG A 14 -3.29 9.29 -0.19
N MET A 15 -4.42 8.61 -0.22
CA MET A 15 -4.45 7.17 -0.02
C MET A 15 -5.28 6.48 -1.09
N ALA A 16 -4.82 5.32 -1.53
CA ALA A 16 -5.54 4.45 -2.44
C ALA A 16 -5.36 3.00 -1.98
N ALA A 17 -6.36 2.19 -2.22
CA ALA A 17 -6.26 0.75 -1.99
C ALA A 17 -5.84 0.08 -3.29
N LEU A 18 -4.97 -0.93 -3.20
CA LEU A 18 -4.51 -1.72 -4.35
C LEU A 18 -4.63 -3.20 -4.02
N THR A 19 -5.42 -3.92 -4.78
CA THR A 19 -5.79 -5.30 -4.47
C THR A 19 -5.74 -6.20 -5.71
N ASN A 20 -5.58 -7.51 -5.48
CA ASN A 20 -5.73 -8.52 -6.52
C ASN A 20 -7.20 -8.88 -6.79
N SER A 21 -8.12 -8.48 -5.93
CA SER A 21 -9.56 -8.68 -6.15
C SER A 21 -10.05 -7.80 -7.30
N THR A 22 -11.18 -8.19 -7.91
CA THR A 22 -11.82 -7.31 -8.91
C THR A 22 -12.24 -5.99 -8.27
N GLY A 23 -12.43 -4.97 -9.09
CA GLY A 23 -12.84 -3.65 -8.60
C GLY A 23 -14.12 -3.70 -7.79
N GLN A 24 -15.12 -4.47 -8.26
CA GLN A 24 -16.40 -4.61 -7.56
C GLN A 24 -16.23 -5.26 -6.19
N VAL A 25 -15.42 -6.31 -6.11
CA VAL A 25 -15.15 -6.99 -4.83
C VAL A 25 -14.37 -6.07 -3.88
N ALA A 26 -13.38 -5.36 -4.40
CA ALA A 26 -12.59 -4.41 -3.61
C ALA A 26 -13.47 -3.33 -2.99
N GLU A 27 -14.35 -2.72 -3.78
CA GLU A 27 -15.28 -1.72 -3.27
C GLU A 27 -16.17 -2.28 -2.17
N ALA A 28 -16.74 -3.47 -2.39
CA ALA A 28 -17.62 -4.10 -1.41
C ALA A 28 -16.89 -4.42 -0.11
N GLN A 29 -15.66 -4.93 -0.20
CA GLN A 29 -14.85 -5.25 0.98
C GLN A 29 -14.52 -4.01 1.80
N LEU A 30 -14.13 -2.92 1.13
CA LEU A 30 -13.80 -1.66 1.81
C LEU A 30 -15.03 -1.02 2.44
N GLN A 31 -16.16 -1.05 1.77
CA GLN A 31 -17.43 -0.56 2.31
C GLN A 31 -17.82 -1.34 3.55
N HIS A 32 -17.77 -2.66 3.46
CA HIS A 32 -18.14 -3.54 4.57
C HIS A 32 -17.24 -3.34 5.79
N ALA A 33 -15.95 -3.09 5.56
CA ALA A 33 -15.00 -2.85 6.64
C ALA A 33 -15.06 -1.43 7.20
N GLY A 34 -15.84 -0.54 6.58
CA GLY A 34 -15.91 0.87 6.99
C GLY A 34 -14.67 1.66 6.61
N LEU A 35 -13.90 1.20 5.63
CA LEU A 35 -12.62 1.82 5.26
C LEU A 35 -12.67 2.60 3.95
N ARG A 36 -13.75 2.47 3.17
CA ARG A 36 -13.77 3.04 1.80
C ARG A 36 -13.47 4.54 1.76
N ASP A 37 -13.99 5.28 2.71
CA ASP A 37 -13.88 6.75 2.71
C ASP A 37 -12.46 7.26 2.93
N PHE A 38 -11.55 6.41 3.40
CA PHE A 38 -10.14 6.80 3.55
C PHE A 38 -9.41 6.87 2.21
N PHE A 39 -9.94 6.23 1.16
CA PHE A 39 -9.23 6.05 -0.09
C PHE A 39 -9.87 6.86 -1.21
N GLU A 40 -9.06 7.57 -1.98
CA GLU A 40 -9.58 8.30 -3.15
C GLU A 40 -9.94 7.35 -4.29
N GLN A 41 -9.26 6.20 -4.35
CA GLN A 41 -9.52 5.17 -5.35
C GLN A 41 -9.31 3.79 -4.75
N ALA A 42 -10.10 2.83 -5.22
CA ALA A 42 -9.88 1.42 -4.95
C ALA A 42 -9.44 0.78 -6.28
N LEU A 43 -8.15 0.50 -6.38
CA LEU A 43 -7.53 0.02 -7.61
C LEU A 43 -7.41 -1.50 -7.62
N SER A 44 -7.74 -2.10 -8.76
CA SER A 44 -7.69 -3.54 -8.93
C SER A 44 -6.60 -3.93 -9.93
N ALA A 45 -5.83 -4.96 -9.58
CA ALA A 45 -4.86 -5.57 -10.49
C ALA A 45 -5.54 -6.11 -11.76
N ASP A 46 -6.83 -6.44 -11.68
CA ASP A 46 -7.61 -6.93 -12.83
C ASP A 46 -7.64 -5.91 -13.98
N THR A 47 -7.47 -4.62 -13.69
CA THR A 47 -7.41 -3.56 -14.69
C THR A 47 -6.33 -3.85 -15.75
N VAL A 48 -5.20 -4.43 -15.36
CA VAL A 48 -4.11 -4.77 -16.27
C VAL A 48 -4.03 -6.27 -16.54
N LYS A 49 -5.00 -7.05 -16.06
CA LYS A 49 -5.05 -8.51 -16.24
C LYS A 49 -3.80 -9.20 -15.73
N ARG A 50 -3.23 -8.69 -14.66
CA ARG A 50 -2.08 -9.26 -13.96
C ARG A 50 -2.38 -9.24 -12.47
N LEU A 51 -1.66 -10.04 -11.71
CA LEU A 51 -1.78 -10.04 -10.24
C LEU A 51 -0.51 -9.51 -9.62
N LYS A 52 -0.63 -8.86 -8.46
CA LYS A 52 0.55 -8.54 -7.67
C LYS A 52 1.33 -9.83 -7.40
N PRO A 53 2.65 -9.87 -7.44
CA PRO A 53 3.56 -8.72 -7.47
C PRO A 53 4.03 -8.32 -8.88
N ALA A 54 3.27 -8.57 -9.92
CA ALA A 54 3.64 -8.17 -11.27
C ALA A 54 3.86 -6.65 -11.32
N ARG A 55 4.93 -6.23 -11.98
CA ARG A 55 5.34 -4.82 -12.08
C ARG A 55 4.22 -3.93 -12.62
N GLU A 56 3.48 -4.42 -13.61
CA GLU A 56 2.42 -3.67 -14.28
C GLU A 56 1.34 -3.18 -13.31
N VAL A 57 1.09 -3.93 -12.23
CA VAL A 57 0.07 -3.56 -11.24
C VAL A 57 0.45 -2.27 -10.52
N TYR A 58 1.71 -2.16 -10.09
CA TYR A 58 2.18 -0.97 -9.36
C TYR A 58 2.32 0.23 -10.29
N LEU A 59 2.73 -0.01 -11.54
CA LEU A 59 2.82 1.06 -12.55
C LEU A 59 1.44 1.59 -12.90
N MET A 60 0.44 0.72 -12.98
CA MET A 60 -0.94 1.12 -13.20
C MET A 60 -1.44 2.01 -12.06
N ALA A 61 -1.12 1.65 -10.82
CA ALA A 61 -1.50 2.46 -9.65
C ALA A 61 -0.91 3.86 -9.75
N ALA A 62 0.38 3.98 -10.11
CA ALA A 62 1.02 5.27 -10.28
C ALA A 62 0.32 6.10 -11.37
N GLN A 63 0.00 5.48 -12.50
CA GLN A 63 -0.68 6.14 -13.61
C GLN A 63 -2.06 6.65 -13.18
N ARG A 64 -2.83 5.82 -12.49
CA ARG A 64 -4.18 6.19 -12.03
C ARG A 64 -4.16 7.31 -11.01
N LEU A 65 -3.12 7.38 -10.19
CA LEU A 65 -2.97 8.44 -9.19
C LEU A 65 -2.29 9.68 -9.75
N GLY A 66 -1.77 9.61 -10.98
CA GLY A 66 -1.12 10.74 -11.63
C GLY A 66 0.22 11.11 -11.01
N VAL A 67 0.96 10.13 -10.51
CA VAL A 67 2.25 10.33 -9.85
C VAL A 67 3.30 9.39 -10.42
N ALA A 68 4.58 9.69 -10.16
CA ALA A 68 5.66 8.77 -10.49
C ALA A 68 5.69 7.61 -9.47
N PRO A 69 6.15 6.41 -9.86
CA PRO A 69 6.25 5.30 -8.92
C PRO A 69 7.01 5.65 -7.65
N ALA A 70 8.09 6.43 -7.75
CA ALA A 70 8.89 6.84 -6.58
C ALA A 70 8.11 7.71 -5.59
N GLU A 71 6.99 8.27 -6.00
CA GLU A 71 6.13 9.08 -5.13
C GLU A 71 5.09 8.24 -4.38
N ILE A 72 5.07 6.93 -4.62
CA ILE A 72 4.15 6.00 -3.96
C ILE A 72 4.90 5.25 -2.87
N ARG A 73 4.28 5.17 -1.70
CA ARG A 73 4.71 4.25 -0.65
C ARG A 73 3.64 3.18 -0.48
N LEU A 74 4.00 1.93 -0.73
CA LEU A 74 3.12 0.80 -0.46
C LEU A 74 3.18 0.47 1.03
N ILE A 75 2.04 0.22 1.63
CA ILE A 75 1.96 -0.34 2.98
C ILE A 75 1.42 -1.76 2.83
N ALA A 76 2.21 -2.73 3.22
CA ALA A 76 1.85 -4.13 3.02
C ALA A 76 2.34 -5.02 4.16
N ALA A 77 1.62 -6.13 4.37
CA ALA A 77 1.95 -7.13 5.39
C ALA A 77 2.56 -8.39 4.78
N HIS A 78 2.87 -8.39 3.48
CA HIS A 78 3.43 -9.56 2.80
C HIS A 78 4.75 -9.18 2.12
N ALA A 79 5.77 -10.02 2.33
CA ALA A 79 7.10 -9.80 1.76
C ALA A 79 7.07 -9.70 0.23
N TRP A 80 6.27 -10.54 -0.43
CA TRP A 80 6.20 -10.56 -1.90
C TRP A 80 5.62 -9.25 -2.45
N ASP A 81 4.70 -8.62 -1.73
CA ASP A 81 4.11 -7.34 -2.14
C ASP A 81 5.13 -6.20 -2.00
N VAL A 82 5.85 -6.18 -0.89
CA VAL A 82 6.94 -5.22 -0.66
C VAL A 82 7.98 -5.31 -1.76
N THR A 83 8.46 -6.52 -2.05
CA THR A 83 9.45 -6.76 -3.10
C THR A 83 8.95 -6.29 -4.45
N GLY A 84 7.69 -6.63 -4.81
CA GLY A 84 7.11 -6.23 -6.09
C GLY A 84 7.02 -4.71 -6.25
N ALA A 85 6.59 -4.01 -5.21
CA ALA A 85 6.48 -2.55 -5.24
C ALA A 85 7.85 -1.90 -5.42
N ILE A 86 8.86 -2.34 -4.67
CA ILE A 86 10.21 -1.76 -4.76
C ILE A 86 10.80 -2.01 -6.14
N ARG A 87 10.64 -3.21 -6.68
CA ARG A 87 11.13 -3.52 -8.03
C ARG A 87 10.44 -2.71 -9.13
N ALA A 88 9.22 -2.25 -8.86
CA ALA A 88 8.50 -1.36 -9.79
C ALA A 88 8.89 0.10 -9.64
N GLY A 89 9.73 0.45 -8.66
CA GLY A 89 10.20 1.80 -8.44
C GLY A 89 9.52 2.54 -7.29
N CYS A 90 8.60 1.89 -6.57
CA CYS A 90 7.94 2.47 -5.40
C CYS A 90 8.80 2.32 -4.16
N THR A 91 8.49 3.10 -3.11
CA THR A 91 8.96 2.81 -1.77
C THR A 91 7.95 1.92 -1.07
N ALA A 92 8.32 1.32 0.06
CA ALA A 92 7.43 0.43 0.77
C ALA A 92 7.65 0.51 2.28
N ALA A 93 6.58 0.23 3.02
CA ALA A 93 6.61 0.03 4.46
C ALA A 93 5.99 -1.33 4.75
N PHE A 94 6.62 -2.08 5.65
CA PHE A 94 6.15 -3.41 6.02
C PHE A 94 5.43 -3.39 7.35
N VAL A 95 4.24 -4.01 7.38
CA VAL A 95 3.48 -4.22 8.61
C VAL A 95 3.84 -5.63 9.11
N ALA A 96 4.63 -5.69 10.16
CA ALA A 96 5.15 -6.95 10.70
C ALA A 96 4.13 -7.60 11.63
N ARG A 97 3.03 -8.08 11.07
CA ARG A 97 2.01 -8.82 11.84
C ARG A 97 2.58 -10.16 12.31
N PRO A 98 1.98 -10.76 13.37
CA PRO A 98 2.39 -12.10 13.79
C PRO A 98 2.42 -13.07 12.60
N ASN A 99 3.49 -13.87 12.51
CA ASN A 99 3.72 -14.87 11.47
C ASN A 99 3.99 -14.28 10.06
N MET A 100 4.10 -12.96 9.93
CA MET A 100 4.50 -12.31 8.68
C MET A 100 5.93 -11.84 8.81
N VAL A 101 6.81 -12.31 7.93
CA VAL A 101 8.23 -11.99 7.94
C VAL A 101 8.68 -11.53 6.57
N LEU A 102 9.71 -10.69 6.55
CA LEU A 102 10.35 -10.28 5.31
C LEU A 102 11.21 -11.40 4.76
N ASP A 103 11.31 -11.46 3.43
CA ASP A 103 12.20 -12.39 2.73
C ASP A 103 13.62 -11.79 2.73
N PRO A 104 14.61 -12.45 3.36
CA PRO A 104 15.99 -11.93 3.35
C PRO A 104 16.57 -11.81 1.94
N ALA A 105 16.07 -12.61 0.99
CA ALA A 105 16.52 -12.55 -0.40
C ALA A 105 15.75 -11.54 -1.24
N GLY A 106 14.68 -10.94 -0.70
CA GLY A 106 13.87 -9.95 -1.40
C GLY A 106 14.35 -8.54 -1.18
N GLU A 107 13.64 -7.59 -1.77
CA GLU A 107 13.89 -6.17 -1.55
C GLU A 107 13.44 -5.77 -0.14
N GLN A 108 14.21 -4.89 0.50
CA GLN A 108 13.92 -4.48 1.86
C GLN A 108 13.23 -3.12 1.91
N PRO A 109 12.13 -2.98 2.68
CA PRO A 109 11.49 -1.68 2.88
C PRO A 109 12.36 -0.79 3.77
N ASP A 110 12.16 0.52 3.66
CA ASP A 110 12.85 1.47 4.54
C ASP A 110 12.14 1.69 5.87
N LEU A 111 10.89 1.25 5.98
CA LEU A 111 10.11 1.37 7.21
C LEU A 111 9.48 0.03 7.57
N VAL A 112 9.52 -0.32 8.85
CA VAL A 112 8.88 -1.52 9.40
C VAL A 112 8.17 -1.14 10.69
N GLY A 113 6.92 -1.52 10.84
CA GLY A 113 6.16 -1.30 12.06
C GLY A 113 5.33 -2.51 12.41
N ALA A 114 4.93 -2.63 13.67
CA ALA A 114 4.17 -3.78 14.15
C ALA A 114 2.72 -3.79 13.65
N ASP A 115 2.18 -2.60 13.38
CA ASP A 115 0.81 -2.44 12.88
C ASP A 115 0.72 -1.19 12.00
N VAL A 116 -0.45 -0.96 11.41
CA VAL A 116 -0.66 0.18 10.52
C VAL A 116 -0.50 1.50 11.26
N ARG A 117 -0.87 1.57 12.53
CA ARG A 117 -0.72 2.79 13.33
C ARG A 117 0.75 3.17 13.48
N GLU A 118 1.61 2.22 13.84
CA GLU A 118 3.05 2.46 13.98
C GLU A 118 3.67 2.84 12.64
N VAL A 119 3.31 2.13 11.57
CA VAL A 119 3.78 2.45 10.23
C VAL A 119 3.35 3.86 9.84
N ALA A 120 2.11 4.26 10.14
CA ALA A 120 1.62 5.62 9.85
C ALA A 120 2.47 6.68 10.54
N GLU A 121 2.80 6.50 11.82
CA GLU A 121 3.64 7.44 12.54
C GLU A 121 5.05 7.54 11.93
N LEU A 122 5.61 6.40 11.54
CA LEU A 122 6.93 6.37 10.89
C LEU A 122 6.90 7.10 9.54
N ILE A 123 5.84 6.91 8.76
CA ILE A 123 5.67 7.60 7.47
C ILE A 123 5.56 9.11 7.69
N ILE A 124 4.76 9.54 8.65
CA ILE A 124 4.56 10.96 8.94
C ILE A 124 5.90 11.60 9.31
N THR A 125 6.69 10.94 10.15
CA THR A 125 7.99 11.45 10.57
C THR A 125 8.96 11.54 9.38
N ARG A 126 8.99 10.52 8.53
CA ARG A 126 9.97 10.44 7.44
C ARG A 126 9.57 11.24 6.21
N ASP A 127 8.31 11.08 5.76
CA ASP A 127 7.91 11.58 4.45
C ASP A 127 7.38 13.02 4.48
N ARG A 128 7.08 13.56 5.66
CA ARG A 128 6.66 14.95 5.82
C ARG A 128 7.77 15.92 6.20
N SER A 129 8.87 15.40 6.71
CA SER A 129 9.98 16.26 7.18
C SER A 129 10.94 16.73 6.04
#